data_6c38d656d8a011d18c361f498bf40cc5
#
_entry.id   6c38d656d8a011d18c361f498bf40cc5
#
_cell.length_a   1.000
_cell.length_b   1.000
_cell.length_c   1.000
_cell.angle_alpha   90.00
_cell.angle_beta   90.00
_cell.angle_gamma   90.00
#
_symmetry.space_group_name_H-M   'P 1'
#
loop_
_entity.id
_entity.type
_entity.pdbx_description
1 polymer ?
#
loop_
_entity_poly.entity_id
_entity_poly.type
_entity_poly.pdbx_seq_one_letter_code
_entity_poly.pdbx_strand_id
1 'polypeptide(L)'
;MSIVSNSVIHADAEARYLSPGELDQIKAFATGGQRRLRVAQILSEGRERIVKQAGSALFQRRPDVVSPGGNAYGDEMTATCLRDMDYYLRLVTYGVVAGDITPIEEIGVIGAKELYRSLGANLEAMALSVREMKNVA
;
A
#
# COMPACT_ATOMS: atom_id res chain seq x y z
N MET A 1 -7.47 11.54 -5.16
CA MET A 1 -7.65 12.35 -6.39
C MET A 1 -6.29 12.77 -6.91
N SER A 2 -6.05 12.71 -8.21
CA SER A 2 -4.73 13.01 -8.77
C SER A 2 -4.35 14.48 -8.58
N ILE A 3 -3.05 14.77 -8.58
CA ILE A 3 -2.54 16.14 -8.50
C ILE A 3 -3.08 17.03 -9.64
N VAL A 4 -3.31 16.45 -10.82
CA VAL A 4 -3.89 17.14 -11.97
C VAL A 4 -5.33 17.58 -11.67
N SER A 5 -6.17 16.63 -11.22
CA SER A 5 -7.57 16.93 -10.87
C SER A 5 -7.68 17.95 -9.74
N ASN A 6 -6.84 17.81 -8.70
CA ASN A 6 -6.84 18.75 -7.58
C ASN A 6 -6.46 20.16 -8.04
N SER A 7 -5.42 20.31 -8.85
CA SER A 7 -4.98 21.62 -9.36
C SER A 7 -6.06 22.29 -10.23
N VAL A 8 -6.72 21.50 -11.10
CA VAL A 8 -7.81 22.00 -11.96
C VAL A 8 -9.00 22.48 -11.14
N ILE A 9 -9.47 21.64 -10.18
CA ILE A 9 -10.61 21.99 -9.33
C ILE A 9 -10.31 23.24 -8.49
N HIS A 10 -9.10 23.34 -7.96
CA HIS A 10 -8.70 24.50 -7.15
C HIS A 10 -8.66 25.79 -7.98
N ALA A 11 -8.05 25.73 -9.16
CA ALA A 11 -8.01 26.88 -10.08
C ALA A 11 -9.42 27.32 -10.52
N ASP A 12 -10.31 26.37 -10.81
CA ASP A 12 -11.70 26.64 -11.21
C ASP A 12 -12.48 27.29 -10.06
N ALA A 13 -12.32 26.80 -8.83
CA ALA A 13 -12.97 27.38 -7.65
C ALA A 13 -12.57 28.84 -7.40
N GLU A 14 -11.37 29.24 -7.83
CA GLU A 14 -10.86 30.62 -7.75
C GLU A 14 -11.09 31.42 -9.06
N ALA A 15 -11.77 30.85 -10.03
CA ALA A 15 -12.05 31.43 -11.36
C ALA A 15 -10.79 31.96 -12.06
N ARG A 16 -9.70 31.20 -11.98
CA ARG A 16 -8.39 31.55 -12.60
C ARG A 16 -7.80 30.39 -13.41
N TYR A 17 -6.83 30.72 -14.24
CA TYR A 17 -6.00 29.71 -14.89
C TYR A 17 -5.05 29.03 -13.89
N LEU A 18 -4.51 27.86 -14.29
CA LEU A 18 -3.45 27.19 -13.53
C LEU A 18 -2.24 28.11 -13.36
N SER A 19 -1.74 28.20 -12.15
CA SER A 19 -0.53 28.97 -11.86
C SER A 19 0.73 28.27 -12.40
N PRO A 20 1.84 29.00 -12.60
CA PRO A 20 3.11 28.40 -12.98
C PRO A 20 3.55 27.27 -12.03
N GLY A 21 3.35 27.43 -10.72
CA GLY A 21 3.67 26.41 -9.71
C GLY A 21 2.84 25.13 -9.86
N GLU A 22 1.54 25.26 -10.14
CA GLU A 22 0.67 24.11 -10.42
C GLU A 22 1.05 23.41 -11.72
N LEU A 23 1.40 24.16 -12.77
CA LEU A 23 1.89 23.60 -14.03
C LEU A 23 3.23 22.86 -13.83
N ASP A 24 4.14 23.38 -13.00
CA ASP A 24 5.40 22.70 -12.68
C ASP A 24 5.17 21.41 -11.91
N GLN A 25 4.23 21.38 -10.97
CA GLN A 25 3.85 20.17 -10.24
C GLN A 25 3.25 19.11 -11.17
N ILE A 26 2.36 19.51 -12.09
CA ILE A 26 1.77 18.61 -13.09
C ILE A 26 2.86 18.08 -14.04
N LYS A 27 3.80 18.91 -14.46
CA LYS A 27 4.94 18.50 -15.28
C LYS A 27 5.82 17.49 -14.54
N ALA A 28 6.15 17.73 -13.28
CA ALA A 28 6.92 16.80 -12.46
C ALA A 28 6.20 15.45 -12.30
N PHE A 29 4.89 15.47 -12.08
CA PHE A 29 4.07 14.27 -12.03
C PHE A 29 4.10 13.49 -13.35
N ALA A 30 3.92 14.15 -14.47
CA ALA A 30 3.96 13.52 -15.80
C ALA A 30 5.36 12.95 -16.10
N THR A 31 6.41 13.71 -15.83
CA THR A 31 7.81 13.27 -16.04
C THR A 31 8.16 12.05 -15.20
N GLY A 32 7.63 11.94 -13.96
CA GLY A 32 7.82 10.79 -13.09
C GLY A 32 7.02 9.54 -13.47
N GLY A 33 6.14 9.62 -14.46
CA GLY A 33 5.21 8.55 -14.83
C GLY A 33 5.90 7.24 -15.21
N GLN A 34 6.91 7.28 -16.05
CA GLN A 34 7.66 6.08 -16.46
C GLN A 34 8.33 5.39 -15.26
N ARG A 35 8.89 6.16 -14.34
CA ARG A 35 9.49 5.62 -13.11
C ARG A 35 8.45 4.93 -12.24
N ARG A 36 7.27 5.53 -12.05
CA ARG A 36 6.18 4.92 -11.29
C ARG A 36 5.73 3.60 -11.91
N LEU A 37 5.52 3.56 -13.22
CA LEU A 37 5.16 2.34 -13.93
C LEU A 37 6.23 1.26 -13.79
N ARG A 38 7.51 1.62 -13.89
CA ARG A 38 8.62 0.69 -13.70
C ARG A 38 8.65 0.11 -12.28
N VAL A 39 8.46 0.94 -11.26
CA VAL A 39 8.39 0.48 -9.87
C VAL A 39 7.21 -0.45 -9.65
N ALA A 40 6.02 -0.10 -10.15
CA ALA A 40 4.83 -0.93 -10.04
C ALA A 40 5.03 -2.31 -10.73
N GLN A 41 5.68 -2.34 -11.89
CA GLN A 41 6.03 -3.57 -12.58
C GLN A 41 6.96 -4.44 -11.74
N ILE A 42 8.04 -3.89 -11.20
CA ILE A 42 9.00 -4.60 -10.35
C ILE A 42 8.31 -5.20 -9.11
N LEU A 43 7.44 -4.43 -8.44
CA LEU A 43 6.68 -4.90 -7.29
C LEU A 43 5.73 -6.04 -7.65
N SER A 44 5.03 -5.91 -8.78
CA SER A 44 4.07 -6.92 -9.24
C SER A 44 4.77 -8.23 -9.64
N GLU A 45 5.88 -8.14 -10.36
CA GLU A 45 6.68 -9.31 -10.78
C GLU A 45 7.36 -9.99 -9.59
N GLY A 46 7.81 -9.20 -8.61
CA GLY A 46 8.48 -9.69 -7.40
C GLY A 46 7.56 -10.09 -6.25
N ARG A 47 6.23 -10.02 -6.41
CA ARG A 47 5.25 -10.15 -5.33
C ARG A 47 5.42 -11.42 -4.48
N GLU A 48 5.60 -12.56 -5.09
CA GLU A 48 5.72 -13.84 -4.37
C GLU A 48 6.96 -13.86 -3.47
N ARG A 49 8.10 -13.40 -4.01
CA ARG A 49 9.35 -13.27 -3.25
C ARG A 49 9.19 -12.28 -2.09
N ILE A 50 8.65 -11.12 -2.37
CA ILE A 50 8.46 -10.03 -1.38
C ILE A 50 7.58 -10.52 -0.23
N VAL A 51 6.43 -11.09 -0.53
CA VAL A 51 5.48 -11.59 0.49
C VAL A 51 6.10 -12.71 1.31
N LYS A 52 6.75 -13.69 0.68
CA LYS A 52 7.36 -14.82 1.35
C LYS A 52 8.49 -14.38 2.30
N GLN A 53 9.39 -13.53 1.85
CA GLN A 53 10.50 -13.06 2.67
C GLN A 53 10.03 -12.12 3.78
N ALA A 54 9.10 -11.22 3.50
CA ALA A 54 8.53 -10.33 4.50
C ALA A 54 7.71 -11.09 5.54
N GLY A 55 6.95 -12.11 5.14
CA GLY A 55 6.23 -13.00 6.05
C GLY A 55 7.17 -13.73 7.00
N SER A 56 8.26 -14.28 6.49
CA SER A 56 9.29 -14.92 7.32
C SER A 56 9.89 -13.94 8.34
N ALA A 57 10.22 -12.72 7.91
CA ALA A 57 10.73 -11.67 8.79
C ALA A 57 9.72 -11.26 9.88
N LEU A 58 8.44 -11.12 9.50
CA LEU A 58 7.35 -10.85 10.45
C LEU A 58 7.26 -11.94 11.53
N PHE A 59 7.24 -13.19 11.14
CA PHE A 59 7.09 -14.32 12.08
C PHE A 59 8.31 -14.48 13.00
N GLN A 60 9.50 -14.12 12.54
CA GLN A 60 10.69 -14.07 13.37
C GLN A 60 10.63 -12.94 14.41
N ARG A 61 10.12 -11.78 14.05
CA ARG A 61 10.00 -10.61 14.95
C ARG A 61 8.80 -10.71 15.89
N ARG A 62 7.75 -11.39 15.47
CA ARG A 62 6.50 -11.55 16.20
C ARG A 62 6.11 -13.03 16.24
N PRO A 63 6.88 -13.86 16.96
CA PRO A 63 6.57 -15.29 17.10
C PRO A 63 5.23 -15.55 17.79
N ASP A 64 4.71 -14.58 18.54
CA ASP A 64 3.39 -14.63 19.15
C ASP A 64 2.25 -14.80 18.13
N VAL A 65 2.37 -14.23 16.91
CA VAL A 65 1.31 -14.33 15.89
C VAL A 65 1.19 -15.74 15.29
N VAL A 66 2.25 -16.54 15.33
CA VAL A 66 2.27 -17.92 14.83
C VAL A 66 2.25 -18.96 15.96
N SER A 67 2.18 -18.53 17.22
CA SER A 67 2.04 -19.39 18.39
C SER A 67 0.56 -19.67 18.69
N PRO A 68 0.24 -20.69 19.51
CA PRO A 68 -1.15 -20.98 19.91
C PRO A 68 -1.89 -19.74 20.41
N GLY A 69 -3.05 -19.43 19.82
CA GLY A 69 -3.82 -18.20 20.08
C GLY A 69 -3.45 -17.00 19.24
N GLY A 70 -2.39 -17.06 18.43
CA GLY A 70 -2.01 -15.99 17.48
C GLY A 70 -2.85 -16.02 16.22
N ASN A 71 -2.95 -14.85 15.56
CA ASN A 71 -3.78 -14.66 14.36
C ASN A 71 -3.28 -15.41 13.11
N ALA A 72 -2.04 -15.87 13.09
CA ALA A 72 -1.46 -16.66 12.01
C ALA A 72 -1.04 -18.07 12.46
N TYR A 73 -1.65 -18.59 13.54
CA TYR A 73 -1.35 -19.92 14.05
C TYR A 73 -1.96 -21.02 13.18
N GLY A 74 -1.11 -21.96 12.78
CA GLY A 74 -1.47 -23.07 11.90
C GLY A 74 -1.39 -22.70 10.40
N ASP A 75 -1.34 -23.74 9.57
CA ASP A 75 -1.06 -23.59 8.11
C ASP A 75 -2.10 -22.74 7.39
N GLU A 76 -3.37 -22.92 7.71
CA GLU A 76 -4.47 -22.17 7.09
C GLU A 76 -4.41 -20.67 7.43
N MET A 77 -4.18 -20.33 8.70
CA MET A 77 -4.11 -18.95 9.16
C MET A 77 -2.82 -18.27 8.70
N THR A 78 -1.73 -19.02 8.63
CA THR A 78 -0.47 -18.54 8.03
C THR A 78 -0.65 -18.21 6.55
N ALA A 79 -1.30 -19.09 5.78
CA ALA A 79 -1.60 -18.84 4.36
C ALA A 79 -2.52 -17.63 4.19
N THR A 80 -3.51 -17.45 5.06
CA THR A 80 -4.39 -16.27 5.08
C THR A 80 -3.60 -14.99 5.34
N CYS A 81 -2.71 -15.00 6.31
CA CYS A 81 -1.84 -13.86 6.61
C CYS A 81 -0.98 -13.45 5.40
N LEU A 82 -0.36 -14.42 4.71
CA LEU A 82 0.45 -14.15 3.52
C LEU A 82 -0.41 -13.63 2.35
N ARG A 83 -1.62 -14.14 2.18
CA ARG A 83 -2.58 -13.63 1.19
C ARG A 83 -2.97 -12.16 1.48
N ASP A 84 -3.18 -11.82 2.75
CA ASP A 84 -3.48 -10.45 3.15
C ASP A 84 -2.29 -9.52 2.89
N MET A 85 -1.05 -9.99 3.12
CA MET A 85 0.16 -9.26 2.77
C MET A 85 0.26 -9.00 1.25
N ASP A 86 -0.07 -10.00 0.41
CA ASP A 86 -0.12 -9.81 -1.05
C ASP A 86 -1.18 -8.77 -1.44
N TYR A 87 -2.31 -8.75 -0.77
CA TYR A 87 -3.34 -7.73 -0.95
C TYR A 87 -2.81 -6.32 -0.63
N TYR A 88 -2.10 -6.14 0.48
CA TYR A 88 -1.51 -4.84 0.82
C TYR A 88 -0.44 -4.40 -0.20
N LEU A 89 0.38 -5.33 -0.65
CA LEU A 89 1.38 -5.04 -1.70
C LEU A 89 0.70 -4.57 -2.99
N ARG A 90 -0.41 -5.19 -3.35
CA ARG A 90 -1.22 -4.78 -4.50
C ARG A 90 -1.77 -3.36 -4.34
N LEU A 91 -2.30 -3.00 -3.17
CA LEU A 91 -2.75 -1.63 -2.88
C LEU A 91 -1.62 -0.61 -3.01
N VAL A 92 -0.41 -0.96 -2.53
CA VAL A 92 0.77 -0.11 -2.68
C VAL A 92 1.11 0.10 -4.15
N THR A 93 1.03 -0.94 -4.99
CA THR A 93 1.26 -0.79 -6.44
C THR A 93 0.26 0.16 -7.09
N TYR A 94 -1.00 0.14 -6.66
CA TYR A 94 -2.02 1.07 -7.14
C TYR A 94 -1.67 2.53 -6.76
N GLY A 95 -1.25 2.77 -5.52
CA GLY A 95 -0.81 4.10 -5.09
C GLY A 95 0.43 4.58 -5.85
N VAL A 96 1.39 3.69 -6.12
CA VAL A 96 2.57 4.01 -6.94
C VAL A 96 2.16 4.42 -8.35
N VAL A 97 1.27 3.69 -9.01
CA VAL A 97 0.77 4.04 -10.36
C VAL A 97 0.02 5.37 -10.34
N ALA A 98 -0.87 5.56 -9.38
CA ALA A 98 -1.63 6.80 -9.23
C ALA A 98 -0.73 8.00 -8.87
N GLY A 99 0.40 7.76 -8.22
CA GLY A 99 1.29 8.81 -7.70
C GLY A 99 0.71 9.54 -6.49
N ASP A 100 -0.27 8.94 -5.82
CA ASP A 100 -0.86 9.43 -4.57
C ASP A 100 -1.42 8.26 -3.73
N ILE A 101 -1.79 8.53 -2.49
CA ILE A 101 -2.26 7.52 -1.54
C ILE A 101 -3.77 7.23 -1.61
N THR A 102 -4.53 7.96 -2.43
CA THR A 102 -5.99 7.83 -2.52
C THR A 102 -6.44 6.38 -2.76
N PRO A 103 -5.86 5.61 -3.70
CA PRO A 103 -6.27 4.22 -3.89
C PRO A 103 -6.04 3.35 -2.65
N ILE A 104 -4.98 3.62 -1.89
CA ILE A 104 -4.68 2.89 -0.65
C ILE A 104 -5.73 3.21 0.42
N GLU A 105 -6.06 4.48 0.60
CA GLU A 105 -7.04 4.93 1.58
C GLU A 105 -8.46 4.46 1.25
N GLU A 106 -8.92 4.71 0.02
CA GLU A 106 -10.31 4.41 -0.37
C GLU A 106 -10.59 2.91 -0.51
N ILE A 107 -9.63 2.13 -1.06
CA ILE A 107 -9.84 0.70 -1.31
C ILE A 107 -9.48 -0.13 -0.07
N GLY A 108 -8.41 0.22 0.63
CA GLY A 108 -7.76 -0.64 1.61
C GLY A 108 -7.87 -0.22 3.07
N VAL A 109 -7.38 0.99 3.40
CA VAL A 109 -7.13 1.33 4.81
C VAL A 109 -8.40 1.47 5.63
N ILE A 110 -9.43 2.12 5.09
CA ILE A 110 -10.68 2.37 5.82
C ILE A 110 -11.40 1.04 6.09
N GLY A 111 -11.65 0.25 5.05
CA GLY A 111 -12.34 -1.03 5.18
C GLY A 111 -11.55 -2.08 5.97
N ALA A 112 -10.23 -2.18 5.74
CA ALA A 112 -9.38 -3.13 6.46
C ALA A 112 -9.31 -2.83 7.96
N LYS A 113 -9.20 -1.56 8.34
CA LYS A 113 -9.12 -1.16 9.74
C LYS A 113 -10.37 -1.54 10.55
N GLU A 114 -11.56 -1.36 9.95
CA GLU A 114 -12.82 -1.76 10.57
C GLU A 114 -12.95 -3.29 10.64
N LEU A 115 -12.61 -3.99 9.56
CA LEU A 115 -12.66 -5.45 9.49
C LEU A 115 -11.73 -6.09 10.54
N TYR A 116 -10.49 -5.62 10.64
CA TYR A 116 -9.54 -6.15 11.62
C TYR A 116 -9.92 -5.85 13.06
N ARG A 117 -10.54 -4.70 13.33
CA ARG A 117 -11.11 -4.43 14.67
C ARG A 117 -12.22 -5.40 15.02
N SER A 118 -13.12 -5.69 14.09
CA SER A 118 -14.25 -6.62 14.34
C SER A 118 -13.79 -8.07 14.52
N LEU A 119 -12.68 -8.45 13.86
CA LEU A 119 -12.09 -9.80 13.96
C LEU A 119 -11.06 -9.94 15.08
N GLY A 120 -10.74 -8.86 15.81
CA GLY A 120 -9.73 -8.87 16.85
C GLY A 120 -8.30 -9.07 16.33
N ALA A 121 -8.03 -8.77 15.07
CA ALA A 121 -6.71 -8.93 14.48
C ALA A 121 -5.70 -7.92 15.04
N ASN A 122 -4.42 -8.33 15.09
CA ASN A 122 -3.35 -7.51 15.63
C ASN A 122 -2.89 -6.46 14.60
N LEU A 123 -3.33 -5.21 14.81
CA LEU A 123 -3.00 -4.09 13.91
C LEU A 123 -1.50 -3.75 13.90
N GLU A 124 -0.78 -3.99 15.00
CA GLU A 124 0.67 -3.78 15.05
C GLU A 124 1.41 -4.78 14.18
N ALA A 125 1.01 -6.05 14.20
CA ALA A 125 1.56 -7.08 13.34
C ALA A 125 1.27 -6.79 11.86
N MET A 126 0.08 -6.28 11.54
CA MET A 126 -0.27 -5.83 10.19
C MET A 126 0.63 -4.67 9.72
N ALA A 127 0.82 -3.66 10.54
CA ALA A 127 1.69 -2.54 10.21
C ALA A 127 3.15 -2.99 10.05
N LEU A 128 3.62 -3.92 10.88
CA LEU A 128 4.94 -4.51 10.76
C LEU A 128 5.08 -5.31 9.45
N SER A 129 4.06 -6.06 9.04
CA SER A 129 4.09 -6.83 7.78
C SER A 129 4.32 -5.93 6.57
N VAL A 130 3.66 -4.77 6.52
CA VAL A 130 3.85 -3.78 5.45
C VAL A 130 5.27 -3.19 5.48
N ARG A 131 5.80 -2.92 6.67
CA ARG A 131 7.17 -2.45 6.85
C ARG A 131 8.20 -3.48 6.38
N GLU A 132 8.00 -4.76 6.70
CA GLU A 132 8.89 -5.82 6.22
C GLU A 132 8.82 -5.98 4.70
N MET A 133 7.66 -5.85 4.08
CA MET A 133 7.56 -5.83 2.61
C MET A 133 8.35 -4.67 2.00
N LYS A 134 8.32 -3.50 2.61
CA LYS A 134 9.13 -2.35 2.18
C LYS A 134 10.64 -2.65 2.27
N ASN A 135 11.07 -3.33 3.32
CA ASN A 135 12.49 -3.66 3.53
C ASN A 135 12.99 -4.71 2.53
N VAL A 136 12.13 -5.62 2.10
CA VAL A 136 12.45 -6.72 1.17
C VAL A 136 12.37 -6.28 -0.29
N ALA A 137 11.47 -5.36 -0.60
CA ALA A 137 11.25 -4.87 -1.97
C ALA A 137 12.44 -4.08 -2.50
#